data_eebe9224f5b32d69649c691f8c2d918f
#
_entry.id   eebe9224f5b32d69649c691f8c2d918f
#
_cell.length_a   1.000
_cell.length_b   1.000
_cell.length_c   1.000
_cell.angle_alpha   90.00
_cell.angle_beta   90.00
_cell.angle_gamma   90.00
#
_symmetry.space_group_name_H-M   'P 1'
#
loop_
_entity.id
_entity.type
_entity.pdbx_description
1 polymer ?
#
loop_
_entity_poly.entity_id
_entity_poly.type
_entity_poly.pdbx_seq_one_letter_code
_entity_poly.pdbx_strand_id
1 'polypeptide(L)'
;MATRLPSAPPIVPGLAYIRPLGSGGFADVFLYEQDMPRRNVAVKVMPSDVRDPELRRMFNAEADVLAHLSAHPSIVTVYQASISADGRPYIVMEFCPGSLSQRYRVERMPVDEVLAIGVRMASALESAHRAGLIHRDVKPSNILITTFGTPVLADFGISASLQRKSGGEVLAMSIPWSAPEVVAEQTSGTVASEVWSLGATVYSLLAGHSPFERRERGQNTKDLLRRRIARATYVEIPRHDVPVALQTMLATAMNRDPARRYDSARAFGEALRSVQAELGLSPTPLEIPDAEWSPASAPVDFADSGLRGPARSRVERDVTRKSRAGTGVAGLARDEDTEISSPARRRDGGALRRALPWLIGVGAGLVVGAGAVVATLVATGAL
;
A
#
# COMPACT_ATOMS: atom_id res chain seq x y z
N MET A 1 -15.16 -1.86 -22.83
CA MET A 1 -14.70 -3.26 -22.85
C MET A 1 -15.58 -4.03 -21.89
N ALA A 2 -16.12 -5.16 -22.28
CA ALA A 2 -16.87 -6.02 -21.37
C ALA A 2 -15.89 -6.50 -20.28
N THR A 3 -16.19 -6.21 -19.03
CA THR A 3 -15.41 -6.67 -17.89
C THR A 3 -15.61 -8.19 -17.79
N ARG A 4 -14.55 -8.97 -17.89
CA ARG A 4 -14.61 -10.41 -17.65
C ARG A 4 -15.17 -10.65 -16.24
N LEU A 5 -16.07 -11.59 -16.10
CA LEU A 5 -16.51 -12.02 -14.77
C LEU A 5 -15.31 -12.61 -14.01
N PRO A 6 -15.17 -12.31 -12.71
CA PRO A 6 -14.12 -12.91 -11.91
C PRO A 6 -14.26 -14.42 -11.88
N SER A 7 -13.14 -15.12 -11.79
CA SER A 7 -13.11 -16.57 -11.58
C SER A 7 -13.73 -16.94 -10.22
N ALA A 8 -14.00 -18.21 -10.00
CA ALA A 8 -14.40 -18.66 -8.67
C ALA A 8 -13.27 -18.34 -7.64
N PRO A 9 -13.61 -17.78 -6.47
CA PRO A 9 -12.63 -17.52 -5.43
C PRO A 9 -12.01 -18.85 -4.95
N PRO A 10 -10.68 -18.96 -4.79
CA PRO A 10 -10.06 -20.16 -4.30
C PRO A 10 -10.37 -20.38 -2.81
N ILE A 11 -10.39 -21.64 -2.40
CA ILE A 11 -10.41 -22.00 -0.98
C ILE A 11 -8.97 -21.83 -0.47
N VAL A 12 -8.79 -20.93 0.49
CA VAL A 12 -7.50 -20.66 1.14
C VAL A 12 -7.63 -20.97 2.62
N PRO A 13 -6.83 -21.89 3.18
CA PRO A 13 -6.90 -22.23 4.60
C PRO A 13 -6.72 -21.00 5.51
N GLY A 14 -7.59 -20.84 6.51
CA GLY A 14 -7.55 -19.71 7.45
C GLY A 14 -8.04 -18.37 6.88
N LEU A 15 -8.63 -18.39 5.66
CA LEU A 15 -9.21 -17.19 5.04
C LEU A 15 -10.67 -17.47 4.62
N ALA A 16 -11.61 -16.65 5.07
CA ALA A 16 -13.01 -16.67 4.70
C ALA A 16 -13.30 -15.66 3.58
N TYR A 17 -13.82 -16.13 2.44
CA TYR A 17 -14.19 -15.27 1.32
C TYR A 17 -15.32 -14.32 1.68
N ILE A 18 -15.20 -13.04 1.27
CA ILE A 18 -16.23 -12.02 1.48
C ILE A 18 -16.86 -11.60 0.13
N ARG A 19 -16.04 -11.04 -0.79
CA ARG A 19 -16.51 -10.52 -2.09
C ARG A 19 -15.37 -10.28 -3.07
N PRO A 20 -15.65 -10.13 -4.38
CA PRO A 20 -14.64 -9.66 -5.31
C PRO A 20 -14.30 -8.19 -5.06
N LEU A 21 -13.03 -7.81 -5.27
CA LEU A 21 -12.54 -6.43 -5.27
C LEU A 21 -12.33 -5.92 -6.69
N GLY A 22 -11.90 -6.79 -7.61
CA GLY A 22 -11.67 -6.45 -9.00
C GLY A 22 -11.33 -7.67 -9.85
N SER A 23 -11.51 -7.54 -11.16
CA SER A 23 -11.12 -8.52 -12.16
C SER A 23 -10.39 -7.81 -13.29
N GLY A 24 -9.20 -8.29 -13.63
CA GLY A 24 -8.35 -7.77 -14.70
C GLY A 24 -7.95 -8.87 -15.69
N GLY A 25 -7.19 -8.48 -16.73
CA GLY A 25 -6.64 -9.42 -17.70
C GLY A 25 -5.64 -10.43 -17.09
N PHE A 26 -5.01 -10.05 -15.99
CA PHE A 26 -3.87 -10.79 -15.42
C PHE A 26 -4.16 -11.47 -14.08
N ALA A 27 -5.17 -11.02 -13.34
CA ALA A 27 -5.52 -11.57 -12.04
C ALA A 27 -6.93 -11.13 -11.63
N ASP A 28 -7.52 -11.91 -10.74
CA ASP A 28 -8.71 -11.54 -9.99
C ASP A 28 -8.30 -11.23 -8.55
N VAL A 29 -8.89 -10.20 -7.97
CA VAL A 29 -8.61 -9.79 -6.58
C VAL A 29 -9.88 -9.92 -5.77
N PHE A 30 -9.78 -10.59 -4.63
CA PHE A 30 -10.88 -10.87 -3.73
C PHE A 30 -10.59 -10.35 -2.33
N LEU A 31 -11.65 -9.94 -1.62
CA LEU A 31 -11.60 -9.64 -0.20
C LEU A 31 -11.87 -10.91 0.59
N TYR A 32 -10.99 -11.18 1.56
CA TYR A 32 -11.13 -12.25 2.53
C TYR A 32 -11.01 -11.68 3.95
N GLU A 33 -11.59 -12.37 4.91
CA GLU A 33 -11.29 -12.21 6.33
C GLU A 33 -10.33 -13.32 6.76
N GLN A 34 -9.20 -12.93 7.35
CA GLN A 34 -8.25 -13.85 7.96
C GLN A 34 -8.72 -14.19 9.38
N ASP A 35 -8.66 -15.48 9.74
CA ASP A 35 -9.19 -15.96 11.04
C ASP A 35 -8.27 -15.56 12.20
N MET A 36 -6.93 -15.72 12.04
CA MET A 36 -5.99 -15.44 13.12
C MET A 36 -4.64 -14.92 12.57
N PRO A 37 -4.22 -13.69 12.93
CA PRO A 37 -5.02 -12.66 13.59
C PRO A 37 -6.17 -12.20 12.71
N ARG A 38 -7.30 -11.86 13.31
CA ARG A 38 -8.51 -11.45 12.57
C ARG A 38 -8.31 -10.11 11.88
N ARG A 39 -8.37 -10.10 10.55
CA ARG A 39 -8.24 -8.90 9.72
C ARG A 39 -8.76 -9.12 8.31
N ASN A 40 -9.12 -8.04 7.63
CA ASN A 40 -9.40 -8.05 6.20
C ASN A 40 -8.10 -8.09 5.39
N VAL A 41 -8.04 -8.95 4.38
CA VAL A 41 -6.91 -9.09 3.46
C VAL A 41 -7.40 -9.11 2.01
N ALA A 42 -6.56 -8.63 1.09
CA ALA A 42 -6.80 -8.81 -0.34
C ALA A 42 -6.05 -10.06 -0.82
N VAL A 43 -6.73 -10.89 -1.61
CA VAL A 43 -6.13 -12.09 -2.22
C VAL A 43 -6.15 -11.92 -3.72
N LYS A 44 -4.97 -11.74 -4.32
CA LYS A 44 -4.75 -11.66 -5.76
C LYS A 44 -4.50 -13.05 -6.29
N VAL A 45 -5.36 -13.52 -7.20
CA VAL A 45 -5.34 -14.87 -7.76
C VAL A 45 -5.02 -14.79 -9.25
N MET A 46 -4.01 -15.53 -9.69
CA MET A 46 -3.63 -15.58 -11.09
C MET A 46 -4.49 -16.61 -11.83
N PRO A 47 -4.95 -16.32 -13.05
CA PRO A 47 -5.86 -17.22 -13.78
C PRO A 47 -5.17 -18.48 -14.34
N SER A 48 -3.84 -18.47 -14.46
CA SER A 48 -3.07 -19.57 -15.03
C SER A 48 -2.73 -20.62 -13.97
N ASP A 49 -3.00 -21.89 -14.32
CA ASP A 49 -2.51 -23.04 -13.56
C ASP A 49 -0.99 -23.15 -13.70
N VAL A 50 -0.26 -23.11 -12.58
CA VAL A 50 1.21 -23.18 -12.54
C VAL A 50 1.62 -24.63 -12.23
N ARG A 51 1.18 -25.58 -13.05
CA ARG A 51 1.66 -26.98 -12.97
C ARG A 51 3.08 -27.12 -13.50
N ASP A 52 3.52 -26.20 -14.35
CA ASP A 52 4.90 -26.14 -14.84
C ASP A 52 5.87 -25.78 -13.69
N PRO A 53 6.86 -26.63 -13.37
CA PRO A 53 7.86 -26.37 -12.33
C PRO A 53 8.68 -25.08 -12.56
N GLU A 54 8.89 -24.69 -13.83
CA GLU A 54 9.62 -23.47 -14.15
C GLU A 54 8.80 -22.22 -13.80
N LEU A 55 7.53 -22.21 -14.16
CA LEU A 55 6.60 -21.12 -13.77
C LEU A 55 6.46 -21.00 -12.26
N ARG A 56 6.44 -22.11 -11.53
CA ARG A 56 6.46 -22.11 -10.06
C ARG A 56 7.72 -21.47 -9.48
N ARG A 57 8.90 -21.82 -10.02
CA ARG A 57 10.16 -21.22 -9.55
C ARG A 57 10.18 -19.72 -9.78
N MET A 58 9.69 -19.27 -10.93
CA MET A 58 9.59 -17.84 -11.24
C MET A 58 8.64 -17.12 -10.29
N PHE A 59 7.45 -17.69 -10.05
CA PHE A 59 6.49 -17.13 -9.10
C PHE A 59 7.09 -17.02 -7.70
N ASN A 60 7.74 -18.08 -7.22
CA ASN A 60 8.37 -18.07 -5.90
C ASN A 60 9.47 -16.99 -5.80
N ALA A 61 10.38 -16.91 -6.80
CA ALA A 61 11.45 -15.92 -6.82
C ALA A 61 10.90 -14.47 -6.81
N GLU A 62 9.85 -14.19 -7.60
CA GLU A 62 9.23 -12.87 -7.61
C GLU A 62 8.48 -12.59 -6.29
N ALA A 63 7.84 -13.61 -5.70
CA ALA A 63 7.17 -13.49 -4.40
C ALA A 63 8.17 -13.20 -3.27
N ASP A 64 9.35 -13.82 -3.29
CA ASP A 64 10.42 -13.57 -2.32
C ASP A 64 10.93 -12.12 -2.41
N VAL A 65 11.13 -11.58 -3.62
CA VAL A 65 11.52 -10.18 -3.81
C VAL A 65 10.42 -9.24 -3.29
N LEU A 66 9.15 -9.54 -3.58
CA LEU A 66 8.03 -8.73 -3.07
C LEU A 66 7.92 -8.79 -1.56
N ALA A 67 8.17 -9.94 -0.94
CA ALA A 67 8.19 -10.05 0.51
C ALA A 67 9.26 -9.14 1.14
N HIS A 68 10.45 -9.09 0.53
CA HIS A 68 11.51 -8.15 0.94
C HIS A 68 11.10 -6.68 0.76
N LEU A 69 10.53 -6.34 -0.39
CA LEU A 69 10.08 -4.99 -0.71
C LEU A 69 8.87 -4.54 0.13
N SER A 70 8.08 -5.48 0.65
CA SER A 70 6.89 -5.18 1.45
C SER A 70 7.19 -4.52 2.81
N ALA A 71 8.45 -4.46 3.22
CA ALA A 71 8.89 -3.65 4.36
C ALA A 71 8.95 -2.15 4.04
N HIS A 72 8.89 -1.76 2.76
CA HIS A 72 8.92 -0.37 2.35
C HIS A 72 7.57 0.32 2.62
N PRO A 73 7.53 1.50 3.26
CA PRO A 73 6.27 2.14 3.71
C PRO A 73 5.35 2.58 2.57
N SER A 74 5.86 2.67 1.33
CA SER A 74 5.10 3.04 0.14
C SER A 74 4.93 1.87 -0.85
N ILE A 75 5.08 0.63 -0.41
CA ILE A 75 4.76 -0.60 -1.15
C ILE A 75 3.72 -1.38 -0.37
N VAL A 76 2.73 -1.95 -1.08
CA VAL A 76 1.69 -2.77 -0.44
C VAL A 76 2.32 -3.95 0.30
N THR A 77 1.92 -4.15 1.55
CA THR A 77 2.45 -5.23 2.38
C THR A 77 1.95 -6.59 1.87
N VAL A 78 2.87 -7.50 1.57
CA VAL A 78 2.59 -8.89 1.23
C VAL A 78 2.69 -9.74 2.50
N TYR A 79 1.64 -10.51 2.79
CA TYR A 79 1.59 -11.38 3.97
C TYR A 79 1.95 -12.82 3.65
N GLN A 80 1.57 -13.30 2.46
CA GLN A 80 1.76 -14.68 2.05
C GLN A 80 1.68 -14.81 0.54
N ALA A 81 2.44 -15.73 -0.03
CA ALA A 81 2.27 -16.20 -1.39
C ALA A 81 2.22 -17.72 -1.39
N SER A 82 1.31 -18.32 -2.17
CA SER A 82 1.18 -19.78 -2.24
C SER A 82 0.41 -20.20 -3.50
N ILE A 83 0.15 -21.50 -3.62
CA ILE A 83 -0.65 -22.11 -4.69
C ILE A 83 -1.87 -22.74 -4.05
N SER A 84 -3.05 -22.42 -4.57
CA SER A 84 -4.32 -22.98 -4.12
C SER A 84 -4.48 -24.45 -4.50
N ALA A 85 -5.45 -25.14 -3.90
CA ALA A 85 -5.70 -26.55 -4.17
C ALA A 85 -6.08 -26.84 -5.64
N ASP A 86 -6.61 -25.85 -6.36
CA ASP A 86 -6.94 -25.92 -7.79
C ASP A 86 -5.74 -25.55 -8.71
N GLY A 87 -4.53 -25.34 -8.15
CA GLY A 87 -3.28 -25.12 -8.89
C GLY A 87 -3.01 -23.64 -9.23
N ARG A 88 -3.86 -22.70 -8.81
CA ARG A 88 -3.69 -21.28 -9.10
C ARG A 88 -2.79 -20.61 -8.07
N PRO A 89 -1.75 -19.84 -8.51
CA PRO A 89 -0.97 -19.01 -7.62
C PRO A 89 -1.82 -17.89 -7.04
N TYR A 90 -1.59 -17.58 -5.78
CA TYR A 90 -2.22 -16.44 -5.12
C TYR A 90 -1.24 -15.71 -4.19
N ILE A 91 -1.52 -14.42 -3.98
CA ILE A 91 -0.79 -13.56 -3.04
C ILE A 91 -1.81 -12.96 -2.09
N VAL A 92 -1.56 -13.10 -0.79
CA VAL A 92 -2.30 -12.45 0.29
C VAL A 92 -1.57 -11.17 0.67
N MET A 93 -2.27 -10.04 0.63
CA MET A 93 -1.68 -8.72 0.87
C MET A 93 -2.62 -7.83 1.67
N GLU A 94 -2.09 -6.69 2.10
CA GLU A 94 -2.85 -5.66 2.79
C GLU A 94 -4.08 -5.25 1.97
N PHE A 95 -5.22 -5.17 2.66
CA PHE A 95 -6.44 -4.63 2.05
C PHE A 95 -6.40 -3.10 2.06
N CYS A 96 -6.40 -2.51 0.87
CA CYS A 96 -6.49 -1.08 0.65
C CYS A 96 -7.89 -0.73 0.13
N PRO A 97 -8.67 0.11 0.84
CA PRO A 97 -10.07 0.39 0.50
C PRO A 97 -10.25 1.25 -0.76
N GLY A 98 -9.23 1.94 -1.22
CA GLY A 98 -9.29 2.84 -2.37
C GLY A 98 -8.06 2.82 -3.25
N SER A 99 -8.16 3.47 -4.41
CA SER A 99 -7.04 3.73 -5.31
C SER A 99 -7.11 5.15 -5.87
N LEU A 100 -5.98 5.68 -6.37
CA LEU A 100 -5.96 7.00 -6.98
C LEU A 100 -6.78 7.08 -8.28
N SER A 101 -7.06 5.92 -8.94
CA SER A 101 -7.90 5.90 -10.13
C SER A 101 -9.33 6.38 -9.89
N GLN A 102 -9.83 6.25 -8.66
CA GLN A 102 -11.16 6.69 -8.27
C GLN A 102 -11.23 8.20 -8.02
N ARG A 103 -10.10 8.82 -7.67
CA ARG A 103 -10.02 10.23 -7.30
C ARG A 103 -9.63 11.15 -8.45
N TYR A 104 -8.53 10.83 -9.15
CA TYR A 104 -7.89 11.79 -10.07
C TYR A 104 -8.75 12.29 -11.23
N ARG A 105 -9.81 11.53 -11.63
CA ARG A 105 -10.72 11.92 -12.71
C ARG A 105 -11.88 12.82 -12.27
N VAL A 106 -12.22 12.79 -10.99
CA VAL A 106 -13.40 13.47 -10.41
C VAL A 106 -13.04 14.56 -9.44
N GLU A 107 -11.81 14.52 -8.89
CA GLU A 107 -11.32 15.45 -7.89
C GLU A 107 -10.10 16.21 -8.42
N ARG A 108 -10.08 17.52 -8.21
CA ARG A 108 -8.88 18.34 -8.45
C ARG A 108 -7.91 18.14 -7.28
N MET A 109 -6.94 17.26 -7.46
CA MET A 109 -5.94 16.99 -6.42
C MET A 109 -5.04 18.21 -6.19
N PRO A 110 -4.74 18.57 -4.92
CA PRO A 110 -3.78 19.62 -4.57
C PRO A 110 -2.37 19.30 -5.09
N VAL A 111 -1.60 20.33 -5.45
CA VAL A 111 -0.25 20.16 -6.01
C VAL A 111 0.70 19.56 -4.97
N ASP A 112 0.61 19.98 -3.71
CA ASP A 112 1.40 19.48 -2.59
C ASP A 112 1.15 17.99 -2.33
N GLU A 113 -0.12 17.56 -2.36
CA GLU A 113 -0.49 16.14 -2.23
C GLU A 113 0.09 15.32 -3.39
N VAL A 114 -0.03 15.80 -4.63
CA VAL A 114 0.48 15.08 -5.81
C VAL A 114 2.00 14.99 -5.81
N LEU A 115 2.70 16.05 -5.40
CA LEU A 115 4.15 16.02 -5.24
C LEU A 115 4.57 15.00 -4.18
N ALA A 116 3.88 14.96 -3.03
CA ALA A 116 4.17 13.99 -1.97
C ALA A 116 3.93 12.54 -2.44
N ILE A 117 2.85 12.28 -3.18
CA ILE A 117 2.59 10.98 -3.79
C ILE A 117 3.72 10.62 -4.77
N GLY A 118 4.11 11.55 -5.64
CA GLY A 118 5.17 11.34 -6.62
C GLY A 118 6.50 10.95 -5.97
N VAL A 119 6.91 11.64 -4.91
CA VAL A 119 8.14 11.34 -4.15
C VAL A 119 8.07 9.95 -3.51
N ARG A 120 6.95 9.59 -2.88
CA ARG A 120 6.75 8.27 -2.28
C ARG A 120 6.81 7.15 -3.33
N MET A 121 6.18 7.34 -4.48
CA MET A 121 6.22 6.37 -5.59
C MET A 121 7.62 6.27 -6.19
N ALA A 122 8.35 7.37 -6.31
CA ALA A 122 9.76 7.36 -6.73
C ALA A 122 10.64 6.57 -5.77
N SER A 123 10.41 6.73 -4.46
CA SER A 123 11.07 5.97 -3.40
C SER A 123 10.82 4.46 -3.51
N ALA A 124 9.55 4.07 -3.68
CA ALA A 124 9.14 2.68 -3.86
C ALA A 124 9.76 2.05 -5.11
N LEU A 125 9.74 2.76 -6.25
CA LEU A 125 10.33 2.30 -7.49
C LEU A 125 11.85 2.17 -7.40
N GLU A 126 12.54 3.13 -6.80
CA GLU A 126 14.00 3.06 -6.60
C GLU A 126 14.38 1.84 -5.77
N SER A 127 13.62 1.56 -4.70
CA SER A 127 13.85 0.38 -3.86
C SER A 127 13.66 -0.93 -4.64
N ALA A 128 12.63 -0.98 -5.51
CA ALA A 128 12.40 -2.11 -6.40
C ALA A 128 13.53 -2.27 -7.44
N HIS A 129 13.97 -1.17 -8.05
CA HIS A 129 15.07 -1.18 -9.05
C HIS A 129 16.38 -1.69 -8.45
N ARG A 130 16.71 -1.29 -7.22
CA ARG A 130 17.87 -1.80 -6.48
C ARG A 130 17.79 -3.29 -6.18
N ALA A 131 16.57 -3.81 -5.99
CA ALA A 131 16.33 -5.24 -5.85
C ALA A 131 16.26 -5.99 -7.20
N GLY A 132 16.54 -5.31 -8.32
CA GLY A 132 16.51 -5.89 -9.68
C GLY A 132 15.10 -6.09 -10.25
N LEU A 133 14.08 -5.48 -9.63
CA LEU A 133 12.68 -5.60 -10.05
C LEU A 133 12.22 -4.35 -10.80
N ILE A 134 11.64 -4.55 -11.98
CA ILE A 134 10.94 -3.52 -12.77
C ILE A 134 9.44 -3.74 -12.62
N HIS A 135 8.69 -2.70 -12.27
CA HIS A 135 7.25 -2.77 -11.98
C HIS A 135 6.39 -3.00 -13.24
N ARG A 136 6.70 -2.32 -14.33
CA ARG A 136 6.11 -2.42 -15.69
C ARG A 136 4.67 -1.92 -15.85
N ASP A 137 4.01 -1.49 -14.79
CA ASP A 137 2.61 -1.04 -14.85
C ASP A 137 2.32 0.11 -13.86
N VAL A 138 3.20 1.13 -13.84
CA VAL A 138 3.04 2.31 -12.99
C VAL A 138 1.92 3.19 -13.54
N LYS A 139 0.83 3.34 -12.78
CA LYS A 139 -0.37 4.11 -13.14
C LYS A 139 -1.25 4.41 -11.92
N PRO A 140 -2.20 5.36 -11.99
CA PRO A 140 -3.05 5.72 -10.84
C PRO A 140 -3.87 4.56 -10.24
N SER A 141 -4.23 3.54 -11.01
CA SER A 141 -5.00 2.39 -10.48
C SER A 141 -4.17 1.45 -9.64
N ASN A 142 -2.85 1.45 -9.81
CA ASN A 142 -1.91 0.62 -9.05
C ASN A 142 -1.30 1.38 -7.86
N ILE A 143 -1.72 2.63 -7.64
CA ILE A 143 -1.43 3.37 -6.41
C ILE A 143 -2.67 3.27 -5.53
N LEU A 144 -2.60 2.38 -4.55
CA LEU A 144 -3.68 2.14 -3.60
C LEU A 144 -3.56 3.08 -2.40
N ILE A 145 -4.66 3.25 -1.69
CA ILE A 145 -4.71 4.04 -0.46
C ILE A 145 -5.00 3.07 0.69
N THR A 146 -4.11 3.03 1.65
CA THR A 146 -4.27 2.20 2.87
C THR A 146 -5.42 2.72 3.72
N THR A 147 -5.82 1.96 4.74
CA THR A 147 -6.81 2.39 5.73
C THR A 147 -6.37 3.62 6.53
N PHE A 148 -5.07 3.94 6.54
CA PHE A 148 -4.50 5.15 7.16
C PHE A 148 -4.36 6.33 6.20
N GLY A 149 -4.83 6.20 4.95
CA GLY A 149 -4.72 7.26 3.94
C GLY A 149 -3.35 7.36 3.26
N THR A 150 -2.43 6.42 3.50
CA THR A 150 -1.10 6.41 2.89
C THR A 150 -1.15 5.81 1.49
N PRO A 151 -0.58 6.49 0.45
CA PRO A 151 -0.47 5.92 -0.88
C PRO A 151 0.63 4.84 -0.91
N VAL A 152 0.29 3.67 -1.45
CA VAL A 152 1.20 2.53 -1.62
C VAL A 152 1.13 1.99 -3.05
N LEU A 153 2.28 1.61 -3.58
CA LEU A 153 2.40 0.98 -4.90
C LEU A 153 2.07 -0.50 -4.80
N ALA A 154 1.18 -0.96 -5.65
CA ALA A 154 0.73 -2.35 -5.72
C ALA A 154 0.87 -2.89 -7.15
N ASP A 155 0.66 -4.18 -7.32
CA ASP A 155 0.60 -4.84 -8.62
C ASP A 155 1.92 -4.83 -9.40
N PHE A 156 3.04 -5.10 -8.72
CA PHE A 156 4.29 -5.44 -9.38
C PHE A 156 4.09 -6.58 -10.38
N GLY A 157 4.72 -6.46 -11.56
CA GLY A 157 4.41 -7.20 -12.76
C GLY A 157 4.65 -8.73 -12.79
N ILE A 158 4.45 -9.44 -11.66
CA ILE A 158 4.56 -10.92 -11.55
C ILE A 158 3.76 -11.62 -12.65
N SER A 159 2.52 -11.17 -12.84
CA SER A 159 1.62 -11.75 -13.85
C SER A 159 2.12 -11.59 -15.29
N ALA A 160 2.83 -10.49 -15.59
CA ALA A 160 3.36 -10.23 -16.94
C ALA A 160 4.57 -11.10 -17.29
N SER A 161 5.41 -11.43 -16.31
CA SER A 161 6.54 -12.34 -16.48
C SER A 161 6.09 -13.77 -16.73
N LEU A 162 5.08 -14.24 -15.98
CA LEU A 162 4.50 -15.57 -16.14
C LEU A 162 3.80 -15.76 -17.49
N GLN A 163 3.05 -14.76 -17.97
CA GLN A 163 2.30 -14.85 -19.22
C GLN A 163 3.18 -14.81 -20.48
N ARG A 164 4.29 -14.08 -20.46
CA ARG A 164 5.20 -14.05 -21.62
C ARG A 164 5.77 -15.41 -21.97
N LYS A 165 6.06 -16.25 -20.98
CA LYS A 165 6.53 -17.62 -21.21
C LYS A 165 5.44 -18.60 -21.63
N SER A 166 4.20 -18.35 -21.24
CA SER A 166 3.05 -19.19 -21.64
C SER A 166 2.50 -18.85 -23.04
N GLY A 167 3.17 -18.00 -23.83
CA GLY A 167 2.76 -17.65 -25.20
C GLY A 167 1.51 -16.78 -25.27
N GLY A 168 1.07 -16.22 -24.13
CA GLY A 168 -0.05 -15.28 -24.05
C GLY A 168 0.32 -13.94 -24.69
N GLU A 169 -0.55 -13.42 -25.55
CA GLU A 169 -0.40 -12.08 -26.12
C GLU A 169 -0.23 -11.05 -25.00
N VAL A 170 0.80 -10.21 -25.08
CA VAL A 170 1.07 -9.08 -24.16
C VAL A 170 0.02 -7.98 -24.36
N LEU A 171 -1.25 -8.31 -24.13
CA LEU A 171 -2.40 -7.55 -24.65
C LEU A 171 -3.02 -6.56 -23.68
N ALA A 172 -2.50 -6.42 -22.47
CA ALA A 172 -3.07 -5.47 -21.52
C ALA A 172 -2.06 -4.45 -21.01
N MET A 173 -1.27 -3.88 -21.91
CA MET A 173 -0.43 -2.73 -21.57
C MET A 173 -1.34 -1.54 -21.24
N SER A 174 -1.02 -0.86 -20.16
CA SER A 174 -1.66 0.40 -19.78
C SER A 174 -1.14 1.53 -20.68
N ILE A 175 -1.46 1.42 -21.98
CA ILE A 175 -0.97 2.29 -23.06
C ILE A 175 -0.89 3.78 -22.65
N PRO A 176 -1.89 4.38 -21.96
CA PRO A 176 -1.85 5.81 -21.65
C PRO A 176 -0.66 6.26 -20.79
N TRP A 177 -0.03 5.35 -20.03
CA TRP A 177 1.11 5.63 -19.15
C TRP A 177 2.41 4.96 -19.62
N SER A 178 2.35 4.14 -20.66
CA SER A 178 3.51 3.41 -21.16
C SER A 178 4.43 4.30 -21.98
N ALA A 179 5.74 4.08 -21.85
CA ALA A 179 6.76 4.79 -22.61
C ALA A 179 6.77 4.40 -24.11
N PRO A 180 7.24 5.28 -25.02
CA PRO A 180 7.26 5.02 -26.46
C PRO A 180 7.92 3.71 -26.83
N GLU A 181 9.09 3.40 -26.27
CA GLU A 181 9.86 2.19 -26.52
C GLU A 181 9.17 0.91 -26.02
N VAL A 182 8.33 1.04 -24.97
CA VAL A 182 7.52 -0.07 -24.47
C VAL A 182 6.31 -0.28 -25.37
N VAL A 183 5.64 0.81 -25.78
CA VAL A 183 4.50 0.76 -26.72
C VAL A 183 4.92 0.23 -28.10
N ALA A 184 6.17 0.49 -28.51
CA ALA A 184 6.78 -0.04 -29.73
C ALA A 184 7.36 -1.45 -29.58
N GLU A 185 7.17 -2.10 -28.40
CA GLU A 185 7.65 -3.47 -28.08
C GLU A 185 9.17 -3.65 -28.22
N GLN A 186 9.96 -2.56 -28.14
CA GLN A 186 11.42 -2.58 -28.16
C GLN A 186 12.01 -3.10 -26.85
N THR A 187 11.29 -2.91 -25.77
CA THR A 187 11.64 -3.40 -24.42
C THR A 187 10.39 -3.78 -23.64
N SER A 188 10.56 -4.67 -22.69
CA SER A 188 9.48 -5.04 -21.76
C SER A 188 9.38 -4.11 -20.54
N GLY A 189 10.30 -3.16 -20.41
CA GLY A 189 10.41 -2.21 -19.31
C GLY A 189 11.86 -2.03 -18.84
N THR A 190 12.21 -0.79 -18.54
CA THR A 190 13.51 -0.35 -18.01
C THR A 190 13.27 0.69 -16.93
N VAL A 191 14.31 1.05 -16.16
CA VAL A 191 14.26 2.18 -15.22
C VAL A 191 13.77 3.45 -15.92
N ALA A 192 14.31 3.78 -17.09
CA ALA A 192 13.91 4.96 -17.86
C ALA A 192 12.44 4.92 -18.31
N SER A 193 11.91 3.73 -18.65
CA SER A 193 10.48 3.60 -18.98
C SER A 193 9.58 3.76 -17.76
N GLU A 194 10.04 3.42 -16.55
CA GLU A 194 9.29 3.63 -15.32
C GLU A 194 9.33 5.07 -14.84
N VAL A 195 10.43 5.78 -15.06
CA VAL A 195 10.48 7.24 -14.88
C VAL A 195 9.45 7.94 -15.76
N TRP A 196 9.31 7.52 -17.02
CA TRP A 196 8.24 8.00 -17.88
C TRP A 196 6.85 7.70 -17.32
N SER A 197 6.60 6.45 -16.92
CA SER A 197 5.28 6.04 -16.42
C SER A 197 4.90 6.76 -15.13
N LEU A 198 5.87 7.02 -14.24
CA LEU A 198 5.67 7.83 -13.04
C LEU A 198 5.40 9.29 -13.39
N GLY A 199 6.14 9.88 -14.34
CA GLY A 199 5.89 11.23 -14.87
C GLY A 199 4.47 11.36 -15.44
N ALA A 200 4.05 10.38 -16.27
CA ALA A 200 2.70 10.32 -16.83
C ALA A 200 1.62 10.13 -15.75
N THR A 201 1.95 9.42 -14.67
CA THR A 201 1.07 9.26 -13.51
C THR A 201 0.92 10.58 -12.75
N VAL A 202 2.02 11.26 -12.40
CA VAL A 202 1.99 12.58 -11.73
C VAL A 202 1.22 13.59 -12.59
N TYR A 203 1.48 13.63 -13.89
CA TYR A 203 0.68 14.46 -14.82
C TYR A 203 -0.81 14.15 -14.69
N SER A 204 -1.18 12.86 -14.71
CA SER A 204 -2.58 12.42 -14.65
C SER A 204 -3.28 12.87 -13.38
N LEU A 205 -2.59 12.79 -12.23
CA LEU A 205 -3.13 13.23 -10.94
C LEU A 205 -3.39 14.74 -10.91
N LEU A 206 -2.56 15.52 -11.60
CA LEU A 206 -2.74 16.99 -11.72
C LEU A 206 -3.80 17.37 -12.75
N ALA A 207 -3.81 16.72 -13.92
CA ALA A 207 -4.64 17.11 -15.07
C ALA A 207 -6.04 16.48 -15.06
N GLY A 208 -6.26 15.39 -14.30
CA GLY A 208 -7.50 14.62 -14.31
C GLY A 208 -7.64 13.65 -15.50
N HIS A 209 -6.63 13.54 -16.34
CA HIS A 209 -6.56 12.63 -17.49
C HIS A 209 -5.10 12.28 -17.83
N SER A 210 -4.86 11.21 -18.58
CA SER A 210 -3.51 10.87 -19.00
C SER A 210 -2.93 11.90 -19.99
N PRO A 211 -1.57 12.05 -20.07
CA PRO A 211 -0.94 13.11 -20.89
C PRO A 211 -1.34 13.08 -22.36
N PHE A 212 -1.54 11.89 -22.90
CA PHE A 212 -1.81 11.66 -24.33
C PHE A 212 -3.30 11.45 -24.63
N GLU A 213 -4.16 11.50 -23.62
CA GLU A 213 -5.62 11.43 -23.77
C GLU A 213 -6.19 12.76 -24.28
N ARG A 214 -7.21 12.68 -25.13
CA ARG A 214 -7.98 13.84 -25.63
C ARG A 214 -9.38 13.79 -25.04
N ARG A 215 -9.97 14.96 -24.79
CA ARG A 215 -11.32 15.05 -24.22
C ARG A 215 -12.42 14.71 -25.24
N GLU A 216 -12.13 14.87 -26.54
CA GLU A 216 -13.08 14.61 -27.61
C GLU A 216 -13.34 13.11 -27.78
N ARG A 217 -14.60 12.75 -28.01
CA ARG A 217 -15.00 11.35 -28.23
C ARG A 217 -14.33 10.79 -29.49
N GLY A 218 -13.94 9.52 -29.45
CA GLY A 218 -13.30 8.82 -30.57
C GLY A 218 -11.82 9.11 -30.75
N GLN A 219 -11.24 10.08 -30.04
CA GLN A 219 -9.82 10.44 -30.16
C GLN A 219 -8.87 9.57 -29.34
N ASN A 220 -9.39 8.60 -28.55
CA ASN A 220 -8.58 7.79 -27.63
C ASN A 220 -8.57 6.30 -28.02
N THR A 221 -8.65 5.99 -29.32
CA THR A 221 -8.41 4.63 -29.81
C THR A 221 -6.95 4.24 -29.52
N LYS A 222 -6.67 2.93 -29.40
CA LYS A 222 -5.33 2.43 -29.11
C LYS A 222 -4.28 2.99 -30.10
N ASP A 223 -4.63 3.04 -31.39
CA ASP A 223 -3.70 3.50 -32.43
C ASP A 223 -3.43 5.01 -32.36
N LEU A 224 -4.46 5.81 -32.06
CA LEU A 224 -4.29 7.26 -31.88
C LEU A 224 -3.45 7.58 -30.64
N LEU A 225 -3.64 6.85 -29.54
CA LEU A 225 -2.81 6.95 -28.35
C LEU A 225 -1.36 6.57 -28.65
N ARG A 226 -1.11 5.41 -29.28
CA ARG A 226 0.21 4.97 -29.69
C ARG A 226 0.97 6.00 -30.52
N ARG A 227 0.27 6.62 -31.51
CA ARG A 227 0.88 7.66 -32.37
C ARG A 227 1.27 8.91 -31.57
N ARG A 228 0.45 9.34 -30.58
CA ARG A 228 0.76 10.51 -29.74
C ARG A 228 1.90 10.22 -28.77
N ILE A 229 1.90 9.04 -28.15
CA ILE A 229 2.98 8.58 -27.27
C ILE A 229 4.31 8.49 -28.04
N ALA A 230 4.32 7.91 -29.25
CA ALA A 230 5.51 7.81 -30.08
C ALA A 230 6.14 9.18 -30.43
N ARG A 231 5.35 10.25 -30.45
CA ARG A 231 5.82 11.63 -30.64
C ARG A 231 6.18 12.34 -29.34
N ALA A 232 5.81 11.78 -28.21
CA ALA A 232 5.91 12.39 -26.88
C ALA A 232 5.30 13.80 -26.79
N THR A 233 4.23 14.05 -27.60
CA THR A 233 3.60 15.37 -27.66
C THR A 233 2.33 15.36 -26.85
N TYR A 234 2.33 16.09 -25.74
CA TYR A 234 1.19 16.28 -24.86
C TYR A 234 0.98 17.78 -24.58
N VAL A 235 -0.17 18.13 -24.01
CA VAL A 235 -0.50 19.51 -23.63
C VAL A 235 -0.03 19.75 -22.21
N GLU A 236 0.59 20.90 -21.95
CA GLU A 236 0.91 21.33 -20.58
C GLU A 236 -0.36 21.40 -19.74
N ILE A 237 -0.20 21.22 -18.43
CA ILE A 237 -1.32 21.22 -17.49
C ILE A 237 -1.85 22.65 -17.36
N PRO A 238 -3.10 22.94 -17.78
CA PRO A 238 -3.63 24.29 -17.79
C PRO A 238 -4.13 24.73 -16.41
N ARG A 239 -3.23 24.68 -15.39
CA ARG A 239 -3.51 25.06 -14.02
C ARG A 239 -2.51 26.11 -13.55
N HIS A 240 -3.01 27.25 -13.05
CA HIS A 240 -2.19 28.35 -12.56
C HIS A 240 -1.40 28.02 -11.29
N ASP A 241 -1.86 27.03 -10.53
CA ASP A 241 -1.18 26.53 -9.31
C ASP A 241 -0.11 25.45 -9.60
N VAL A 242 0.06 25.04 -10.87
CA VAL A 242 1.13 24.12 -11.30
C VAL A 242 2.33 24.97 -11.77
N PRO A 243 3.45 25.00 -11.04
CA PRO A 243 4.58 25.85 -11.39
C PRO A 243 5.28 25.39 -12.67
N VAL A 244 5.94 26.32 -13.36
CA VAL A 244 6.71 26.05 -14.57
C VAL A 244 7.80 25.00 -14.33
N ALA A 245 8.45 25.03 -13.17
CA ALA A 245 9.44 24.03 -12.78
C ALA A 245 8.87 22.61 -12.82
N LEU A 246 7.64 22.40 -12.33
CA LEU A 246 6.97 21.11 -12.38
C LEU A 246 6.63 20.69 -13.82
N GLN A 247 6.20 21.61 -14.68
CA GLN A 247 5.96 21.34 -16.11
C GLN A 247 7.26 20.89 -16.81
N THR A 248 8.35 21.62 -16.58
CA THR A 248 9.69 21.30 -17.14
C THR A 248 10.18 19.92 -16.67
N MET A 249 10.00 19.62 -15.39
CA MET A 249 10.36 18.34 -14.82
C MET A 249 9.57 17.18 -15.44
N LEU A 250 8.27 17.35 -15.63
CA LEU A 250 7.42 16.37 -16.30
C LEU A 250 7.83 16.19 -17.78
N ALA A 251 8.22 17.27 -18.47
CA ALA A 251 8.73 17.19 -19.83
C ALA A 251 10.05 16.42 -19.92
N THR A 252 10.92 16.55 -18.92
CA THR A 252 12.15 15.76 -18.81
C THR A 252 11.83 14.29 -18.57
N ALA A 253 10.96 13.96 -17.59
CA ALA A 253 10.58 12.59 -17.29
C ALA A 253 9.91 11.90 -18.48
N MET A 254 9.07 12.62 -19.24
CA MET A 254 8.38 12.15 -20.44
C MET A 254 9.10 12.53 -21.74
N ASN A 255 10.44 12.65 -21.74
CA ASN A 255 11.20 12.86 -22.97
C ASN A 255 11.11 11.62 -23.86
N ARG A 256 10.98 11.83 -25.18
CA ARG A 256 10.92 10.75 -26.16
C ARG A 256 12.19 9.87 -26.12
N ASP A 257 13.36 10.50 -25.97
CA ASP A 257 14.63 9.83 -25.85
C ASP A 257 14.83 9.36 -24.39
N PRO A 258 14.90 8.05 -24.13
CA PRO A 258 15.13 7.53 -22.77
C PRO A 258 16.41 8.06 -22.10
N ALA A 259 17.46 8.34 -22.87
CA ALA A 259 18.74 8.85 -22.37
C ALA A 259 18.66 10.33 -21.89
N ARG A 260 17.58 11.03 -22.22
CA ARG A 260 17.33 12.41 -21.77
C ARG A 260 16.35 12.50 -20.59
N ARG A 261 15.89 11.37 -20.08
CA ARG A 261 15.08 11.29 -18.86
C ARG A 261 15.99 11.31 -17.64
N TYR A 262 15.38 11.30 -16.47
CA TYR A 262 16.13 11.09 -15.23
C TYR A 262 16.73 9.68 -15.21
N ASP A 263 17.97 9.55 -14.75
CA ASP A 263 18.74 8.31 -14.74
C ASP A 263 18.18 7.25 -13.77
N SER A 264 17.42 7.69 -12.77
CA SER A 264 16.81 6.82 -11.75
C SER A 264 15.50 7.38 -11.26
N ALA A 265 14.69 6.53 -10.63
CA ALA A 265 13.49 6.97 -9.93
C ALA A 265 13.85 7.91 -8.75
N ARG A 266 14.99 7.67 -8.08
CA ARG A 266 15.54 8.57 -7.07
C ARG A 266 15.76 9.98 -7.62
N ALA A 267 16.45 10.12 -8.76
CA ALA A 267 16.73 11.43 -9.36
C ALA A 267 15.43 12.19 -9.68
N PHE A 268 14.41 11.49 -10.19
CA PHE A 268 13.08 12.08 -10.39
C PHE A 268 12.41 12.49 -9.07
N GLY A 269 12.51 11.66 -8.02
CA GLY A 269 12.00 11.97 -6.68
C GLY A 269 12.68 13.20 -6.05
N GLU A 270 14.00 13.34 -6.24
CA GLU A 270 14.76 14.52 -5.79
C GLU A 270 14.33 15.80 -6.53
N ALA A 271 14.06 15.68 -7.85
CA ALA A 271 13.51 16.80 -8.62
C ALA A 271 12.12 17.23 -8.10
N LEU A 272 11.23 16.29 -7.76
CA LEU A 272 9.94 16.59 -7.12
C LEU A 272 10.12 17.30 -5.77
N ARG A 273 11.08 16.88 -4.96
CA ARG A 273 11.41 17.52 -3.67
C ARG A 273 11.93 18.93 -3.84
N SER A 274 12.72 19.20 -4.90
CA SER A 274 13.16 20.53 -5.23
C SER A 274 11.98 21.46 -5.51
N VAL A 275 10.98 20.97 -6.28
CA VAL A 275 9.73 21.75 -6.50
C VAL A 275 8.95 21.95 -5.20
N GLN A 276 8.90 20.98 -4.29
CA GLN A 276 8.30 21.18 -2.97
C GLN A 276 9.00 22.33 -2.22
N ALA A 277 10.33 22.34 -2.22
CA ALA A 277 11.12 23.39 -1.56
C ALA A 277 10.89 24.77 -2.20
N GLU A 278 10.84 24.87 -3.54
CA GLU A 278 10.52 26.12 -4.25
C GLU A 278 9.12 26.66 -3.91
N LEU A 279 8.17 25.78 -3.62
CA LEU A 279 6.81 26.14 -3.18
C LEU A 279 6.73 26.42 -1.67
N GLY A 280 7.85 26.36 -0.92
CA GLY A 280 7.86 26.54 0.54
C GLY A 280 7.23 25.37 1.31
N LEU A 281 7.04 24.21 0.67
CA LEU A 281 6.53 23.01 1.30
C LEU A 281 7.65 22.22 1.98
N SER A 282 7.33 21.49 3.05
CA SER A 282 8.27 20.53 3.63
C SER A 282 8.55 19.40 2.66
N PRO A 283 9.82 19.14 2.28
CA PRO A 283 10.16 18.05 1.37
C PRO A 283 9.74 16.68 1.93
N THR A 284 9.01 15.91 1.14
CA THR A 284 8.63 14.54 1.50
C THR A 284 9.89 13.67 1.62
N PRO A 285 10.02 12.81 2.65
CA PRO A 285 11.15 11.91 2.77
C PRO A 285 11.26 10.95 1.57
N LEU A 286 12.49 10.74 1.08
CA LEU A 286 12.82 9.64 0.17
C LEU A 286 13.29 8.45 1.02
N GLU A 287 12.40 7.48 1.20
CA GLU A 287 12.61 6.31 2.05
C GLU A 287 13.28 5.19 1.22
N ILE A 288 14.54 5.38 0.88
CA ILE A 288 15.32 4.43 0.09
C ILE A 288 16.32 3.77 1.03
N PRO A 289 16.30 2.44 1.19
CA PRO A 289 17.28 1.76 2.02
C PRO A 289 18.70 2.02 1.50
N ASP A 290 19.55 2.64 2.31
CA ASP A 290 20.97 2.71 2.00
C ASP A 290 21.59 1.33 2.24
N ALA A 291 22.39 0.85 1.30
CA ALA A 291 23.11 -0.43 1.42
C ALA A 291 24.06 -0.44 2.64
N GLU A 292 24.48 0.74 3.10
CA GLU A 292 25.29 0.92 4.30
C GLU A 292 24.50 0.81 5.61
N TRP A 293 23.16 0.94 5.54
CA TRP A 293 22.30 0.86 6.74
C TRP A 293 21.80 -0.56 7.03
N SER A 294 22.25 -1.55 6.30
CA SER A 294 22.31 -2.89 6.80
C SER A 294 23.64 -2.99 7.57
N PRO A 295 23.72 -2.63 8.86
CA PRO A 295 24.67 -3.32 9.69
C PRO A 295 24.26 -4.74 9.43
N ALA A 296 25.17 -5.53 8.83
CA ALA A 296 25.02 -6.94 8.81
C ALA A 296 24.44 -7.26 10.18
N SER A 297 23.20 -7.62 10.27
CA SER A 297 22.64 -8.11 11.52
C SER A 297 23.49 -9.33 11.76
N ALA A 298 24.61 -9.11 12.45
CA ALA A 298 25.42 -10.19 12.94
C ALA A 298 24.40 -11.07 13.63
N PRO A 299 24.28 -12.33 13.24
CA PRO A 299 23.26 -13.18 13.81
C PRO A 299 23.40 -13.02 15.30
N VAL A 300 22.33 -12.56 15.96
CA VAL A 300 22.33 -12.34 17.40
C VAL A 300 22.74 -13.69 18.00
N ASP A 301 23.94 -13.75 18.53
CA ASP A 301 24.41 -14.97 19.20
C ASP A 301 23.57 -15.14 20.46
N PHE A 302 22.49 -15.91 20.33
CA PHE A 302 21.63 -16.26 21.45
C PHE A 302 22.37 -17.08 22.53
N ALA A 303 23.61 -17.49 22.29
CA ALA A 303 24.47 -18.12 23.29
C ALA A 303 25.23 -17.10 24.16
N ASP A 304 25.30 -15.83 23.72
CA ASP A 304 25.89 -14.75 24.53
C ASP A 304 25.02 -14.49 25.76
N SER A 305 25.55 -14.88 26.92
CA SER A 305 24.90 -14.71 28.24
C SER A 305 24.68 -13.22 28.58
N GLY A 306 25.43 -12.28 27.97
CA GLY A 306 25.28 -10.85 28.16
C GLY A 306 23.99 -10.29 27.51
N LEU A 307 23.44 -10.98 26.50
CA LEU A 307 22.21 -10.62 25.83
C LEU A 307 20.97 -11.30 26.44
N ARG A 308 21.14 -12.22 27.38
CA ARG A 308 20.06 -12.93 28.09
C ARG A 308 19.77 -12.23 29.41
N GLY A 309 18.73 -11.45 29.46
CA GLY A 309 18.17 -10.95 30.71
C GLY A 309 17.31 -9.73 30.55
N PRO A 310 16.26 -9.56 31.36
CA PRO A 310 15.52 -8.32 31.36
C PRO A 310 16.49 -7.20 31.74
N ALA A 311 16.52 -6.14 30.96
CA ALA A 311 17.25 -4.92 31.28
C ALA A 311 16.81 -4.46 32.67
N ARG A 312 17.66 -4.68 33.69
CA ARG A 312 17.40 -4.15 35.03
C ARG A 312 17.67 -2.63 34.94
N SER A 313 16.64 -1.85 34.90
CA SER A 313 16.76 -0.42 35.10
C SER A 313 17.27 -0.19 36.53
N ARG A 314 18.53 0.20 36.69
CA ARG A 314 19.03 0.77 37.93
C ARG A 314 18.45 2.17 38.08
N VAL A 315 17.38 2.28 38.82
CA VAL A 315 16.95 3.59 39.34
C VAL A 315 17.89 3.88 40.50
N GLU A 316 18.91 4.70 40.29
CA GLU A 316 19.66 5.33 41.39
C GLU A 316 18.71 6.22 42.15
N ARG A 317 18.25 5.77 43.32
CA ARG A 317 17.59 6.62 44.28
C ARG A 317 18.64 7.46 44.96
N ASP A 318 18.67 8.73 44.61
CA ASP A 318 19.45 9.74 45.35
C ASP A 318 18.83 9.87 46.76
N VAL A 319 19.43 9.15 47.73
CA VAL A 319 19.01 9.22 49.12
C VAL A 319 19.86 10.29 49.78
N THR A 320 19.48 11.56 49.59
CA THR A 320 19.92 12.65 50.50
C THR A 320 19.14 12.53 51.81
N ARG A 321 19.62 11.65 52.69
CA ARG A 321 19.13 11.57 54.06
C ARG A 321 19.98 12.44 54.96
N LYS A 322 19.48 13.62 55.30
CA LYS A 322 19.97 14.42 56.41
C LYS A 322 19.91 13.62 57.70
N SER A 323 21.07 13.29 58.24
CA SER A 323 21.23 12.70 59.55
C SER A 323 20.75 13.64 60.65
N ARG A 324 19.83 13.23 61.46
CA ARG A 324 19.57 13.80 62.78
C ARG A 324 19.97 12.75 63.81
N ALA A 325 20.95 13.13 64.61
CA ALA A 325 21.48 12.33 65.67
C ALA A 325 20.44 12.10 66.80
N GLY A 326 20.45 10.90 67.38
CA GLY A 326 19.68 10.56 68.54
C GLY A 326 20.04 9.16 69.02
N THR A 327 20.78 9.14 70.07
CA THR A 327 21.28 8.09 70.95
C THR A 327 20.32 6.92 71.25
N GLY A 328 20.86 5.68 71.34
CA GLY A 328 20.45 4.74 72.36
C GLY A 328 20.16 3.28 72.01
N VAL A 329 21.06 2.43 72.40
CA VAL A 329 20.87 1.11 73.02
C VAL A 329 20.71 -0.13 72.14
N ALA A 330 21.59 -1.07 72.43
CA ALA A 330 21.83 -2.42 72.02
C ALA A 330 20.65 -3.42 72.05
N GLY A 331 20.78 -4.46 71.26
CA GLY A 331 20.17 -5.73 71.63
C GLY A 331 19.81 -6.69 70.51
N LEU A 332 20.70 -7.65 70.32
CA LEU A 332 20.41 -9.08 70.04
C LEU A 332 19.93 -9.52 68.66
N ALA A 333 20.81 -10.36 68.14
CA ALA A 333 20.62 -11.32 67.05
C ALA A 333 19.51 -12.33 67.31
N ARG A 334 18.92 -12.85 66.27
CA ARG A 334 18.74 -14.28 66.04
C ARG A 334 18.22 -14.59 64.66
N ASP A 335 18.77 -15.68 64.19
CA ASP A 335 18.57 -16.42 62.96
C ASP A 335 17.20 -17.06 62.82
N GLU A 336 17.07 -17.64 61.64
CA GLU A 336 16.34 -18.84 61.21
C GLU A 336 15.01 -18.65 60.46
N ASP A 337 15.11 -19.10 59.22
CA ASP A 337 14.24 -19.99 58.45
C ASP A 337 12.75 -20.06 58.83
N THR A 338 11.88 -19.93 57.86
CA THR A 338 10.85 -20.93 57.58
C THR A 338 9.96 -20.57 56.37
N GLU A 339 9.88 -21.52 55.49
CA GLU A 339 8.91 -21.92 54.51
C GLU A 339 7.52 -21.27 54.44
N ILE A 340 7.11 -21.13 53.19
CA ILE A 340 5.82 -21.50 52.54
C ILE A 340 4.57 -21.47 53.44
N SER A 341 3.60 -20.66 53.00
CA SER A 341 2.19 -21.07 52.95
C SER A 341 1.29 -19.99 52.31
N SER A 342 0.59 -20.37 51.29
CA SER A 342 -0.64 -19.71 50.83
C SER A 342 -1.75 -19.86 51.89
N PRO A 343 -2.67 -18.94 51.98
CA PRO A 343 -4.01 -19.36 52.34
C PRO A 343 -5.09 -18.90 51.32
N ALA A 344 -6.01 -19.84 51.24
CA ALA A 344 -7.29 -19.79 50.53
C ALA A 344 -8.27 -18.74 51.05
N ARG A 345 -9.17 -18.43 50.12
CA ARG A 345 -10.54 -18.00 50.26
C ARG A 345 -11.11 -17.77 51.66
N ARG A 346 -11.70 -16.61 51.86
CA ARG A 346 -12.97 -16.47 52.58
C ARG A 346 -13.93 -15.51 51.89
N ARG A 347 -15.12 -16.03 51.68
CA ARG A 347 -16.36 -15.29 51.38
C ARG A 347 -16.88 -14.69 52.69
N ASP A 348 -17.50 -13.54 52.57
CA ASP A 348 -18.66 -13.01 53.30
C ASP A 348 -18.90 -11.63 52.71
N GLY A 349 -20.05 -11.21 52.20
CA GLY A 349 -21.38 -11.32 52.69
C GLY A 349 -21.83 -9.94 53.15
N GLY A 350 -22.70 -9.28 52.36
CA GLY A 350 -23.54 -8.28 52.99
C GLY A 350 -23.70 -6.93 52.28
N ALA A 351 -24.91 -6.73 51.80
CA ALA A 351 -25.77 -5.55 51.79
C ALA A 351 -25.66 -4.52 50.66
N LEU A 352 -26.56 -4.63 49.73
CA LEU A 352 -27.71 -3.75 49.44
C LEU A 352 -27.55 -2.24 49.73
N ARG A 353 -27.58 -1.39 48.66
CA ARG A 353 -28.70 -0.42 48.43
C ARG A 353 -28.36 0.61 47.34
N ARG A 354 -29.36 0.75 46.44
CA ARG A 354 -29.80 1.99 45.72
C ARG A 354 -28.86 2.52 44.62
N ALA A 355 -29.26 2.82 43.40
CA ALA A 355 -30.56 3.14 42.84
C ALA A 355 -30.47 3.10 41.30
N LEU A 356 -31.50 2.56 40.67
CA LEU A 356 -31.97 2.92 39.32
C LEU A 356 -32.58 4.34 39.40
N PRO A 357 -32.87 5.10 38.31
CA PRO A 357 -33.13 4.68 36.93
C PRO A 357 -32.54 5.66 35.85
N TRP A 358 -32.26 5.20 34.67
CA TRP A 358 -32.39 5.98 33.42
C TRP A 358 -32.41 5.02 32.21
N LEU A 359 -33.55 4.40 31.99
CA LEU A 359 -33.89 3.70 30.75
C LEU A 359 -35.40 3.90 30.50
N ILE A 360 -35.75 4.98 29.82
CA ILE A 360 -37.00 5.12 29.03
C ILE A 360 -36.72 6.33 28.10
N GLY A 361 -36.69 6.11 26.80
CA GLY A 361 -36.67 7.23 25.85
C GLY A 361 -35.94 6.99 24.50
N VAL A 362 -36.02 5.80 23.89
CA VAL A 362 -35.79 5.65 22.44
C VAL A 362 -36.70 4.54 21.93
N GLY A 363 -37.93 4.88 21.59
CA GLY A 363 -38.89 3.90 21.09
C GLY A 363 -40.13 4.51 20.39
N ALA A 364 -40.01 5.72 19.82
CA ALA A 364 -41.17 6.35 19.19
C ALA A 364 -40.85 7.16 17.90
N GLY A 365 -39.72 6.91 17.23
CA GLY A 365 -39.31 7.69 16.04
C GLY A 365 -39.37 6.95 14.68
N LEU A 366 -39.74 5.68 14.62
CA LEU A 366 -39.54 4.85 13.40
C LEU A 366 -40.84 4.41 12.68
N VAL A 367 -41.99 4.90 13.04
CA VAL A 367 -43.27 4.52 12.38
C VAL A 367 -43.89 5.64 11.53
N VAL A 368 -43.40 6.88 11.59
CA VAL A 368 -43.97 7.99 10.81
C VAL A 368 -43.26 8.20 9.47
N GLY A 369 -42.06 7.62 9.24
CA GLY A 369 -41.31 7.79 7.99
C GLY A 369 -41.73 6.92 6.80
N ALA A 370 -42.37 5.79 7.01
CA ALA A 370 -42.76 4.86 5.95
C ALA A 370 -44.12 5.19 5.28
N GLY A 371 -44.96 5.97 5.91
CA GLY A 371 -46.29 6.34 5.36
C GLY A 371 -46.26 7.48 4.33
N ALA A 372 -45.24 8.33 4.35
CA ALA A 372 -45.19 9.51 3.48
C ALA A 372 -44.61 9.19 2.08
N VAL A 373 -43.82 8.12 1.94
CA VAL A 373 -43.20 7.74 0.63
C VAL A 373 -44.20 6.98 -0.25
N VAL A 374 -45.12 6.21 0.33
CA VAL A 374 -46.13 5.47 -0.46
C VAL A 374 -47.24 6.40 -0.96
N ALA A 375 -47.56 7.45 -0.24
CA ALA A 375 -48.60 8.42 -0.66
C ALA A 375 -48.13 9.30 -1.85
N THR A 376 -46.82 9.51 -2.02
CA THR A 376 -46.29 10.35 -3.08
C THR A 376 -46.17 9.58 -4.40
N LEU A 377 -45.96 8.27 -4.35
CA LEU A 377 -45.83 7.41 -5.56
C LEU A 377 -47.18 7.08 -6.21
N VAL A 378 -48.25 7.09 -5.47
CA VAL A 378 -49.63 6.89 -5.99
C VAL A 378 -50.18 8.18 -6.62
N ALA A 379 -49.71 9.38 -6.19
CA ALA A 379 -50.14 10.66 -6.72
C ALA A 379 -49.45 11.09 -8.04
N THR A 380 -48.34 10.45 -8.40
CA THR A 380 -47.58 10.80 -9.61
C THR A 380 -47.74 9.84 -10.81
N GLY A 381 -48.60 8.80 -10.68
CA GLY A 381 -49.01 7.98 -11.82
C GLY A 381 -47.84 7.18 -12.47
N ALA A 382 -46.83 6.81 -11.70
CA ALA A 382 -45.69 6.00 -12.18
C ALA A 382 -45.81 4.57 -11.61
N LEU A 383 -46.85 3.86 -12.04
CA LEU A 383 -47.02 2.41 -12.01
C LEU A 383 -47.66 2.00 -13.29
#